data_b44389dc8c12a2ffef2097bb61f4fdf2
#
_entry.id   b44389dc8c12a2ffef2097bb61f4fdf2
#
_cell.length_a   1.000
_cell.length_b   1.000
_cell.length_c   1.000
_cell.angle_alpha   90.00
_cell.angle_beta   90.00
_cell.angle_gamma   90.00
#
_symmetry.space_group_name_H-M   'P 1'
#
loop_
_entity.id
_entity.type
_entity.pdbx_description
1 polymer ?
#
loop_
_entity_poly.entity_id
_entity_poly.type
_entity_poly.pdbx_seq_one_letter_code
_entity_poly.pdbx_strand_id
1 'polypeptide(L)'
;AWNDWLKAKYPNKQARDVAWGRETTDELCPLPKPSTGTPGELRDLDQFFADKQISFYNRMKDFMRNELGCKALLSDMNNSGKTTWAQIARNEYDYVDDHFYVDHPQFIKKSWSLPSRCSNTSVVKRGVMGGSACGYVRQLDKPLTITEWNYSGPGRYRGVGGILTGCMAALQNWSGLWRFAYSHGNSMFTVRSAGYFDLVSDPLNQAADRASLCLYLRGDLAPAERTVAITMDKKHLADERNTPRAGVVPSWQNFNAIAQVGVFVGDSGATVPADVSLALSDRAPKAAIHLADEARSPEAGLALDALFREKGWLPASNRTNLGENITESVNAQFMINAPADVMVLNTPRTAGGFAPAGQVITTDAATITILDTEATVWVSSLSDEPIVSSKRLLLSHLTDLQNEGARFMEKARKTTLAWGKPPHLVRNGRAKVALKLSQPEKATVWQIDLSGKRLAKLPTTIVDGALTVDLAVKGDFGAQLLYEITVE
;
A
#
# COMPACT_ATOMS: atom_id res chain seq x y z
N ALA A 1 19.49 -4.15 -32.71
CA ALA A 1 18.95 -4.94 -31.58
C ALA A 1 17.56 -5.53 -31.90
N TRP A 2 16.53 -4.67 -32.19
CA TRP A 2 15.18 -5.17 -32.49
C TRP A 2 15.15 -6.04 -33.74
N ASN A 3 15.66 -5.51 -34.84
CA ASN A 3 15.68 -6.23 -36.12
C ASN A 3 16.61 -7.45 -36.11
N ASP A 4 17.70 -7.43 -35.36
CA ASP A 4 18.55 -8.61 -35.18
C ASP A 4 17.81 -9.71 -34.40
N TRP A 5 17.03 -9.33 -33.38
CA TRP A 5 16.20 -10.24 -32.64
C TRP A 5 15.09 -10.85 -33.54
N LEU A 6 14.44 -10.02 -34.37
CA LEU A 6 13.45 -10.51 -35.35
C LEU A 6 14.06 -11.50 -36.35
N LYS A 7 15.27 -11.21 -36.89
CA LYS A 7 15.98 -12.13 -37.79
C LYS A 7 16.36 -13.46 -37.12
N ALA A 8 16.65 -13.43 -35.84
CA ALA A 8 16.92 -14.65 -35.09
C ALA A 8 15.63 -15.47 -34.78
N LYS A 9 14.48 -14.80 -34.64
CA LYS A 9 13.21 -15.42 -34.37
C LYS A 9 12.50 -15.98 -35.59
N TYR A 10 12.55 -15.25 -36.71
CA TYR A 10 11.84 -15.60 -37.93
C TYR A 10 12.80 -15.96 -39.08
N PRO A 11 12.55 -17.09 -39.77
CA PRO A 11 13.42 -17.51 -40.86
C PRO A 11 13.38 -16.55 -42.07
N ASN A 12 12.28 -15.81 -42.22
CA ASN A 12 12.10 -14.85 -43.31
C ASN A 12 10.96 -13.86 -43.00
N LYS A 13 10.83 -12.84 -43.85
CA LYS A 13 9.79 -11.80 -43.79
C LYS A 13 8.37 -12.41 -43.80
N GLN A 14 8.12 -13.39 -44.65
CA GLN A 14 6.80 -13.99 -44.82
C GLN A 14 6.34 -14.66 -43.50
N ALA A 15 7.21 -15.43 -42.84
CA ALA A 15 6.90 -16.06 -41.57
C ALA A 15 6.58 -15.03 -40.46
N ARG A 16 7.32 -13.90 -40.46
CA ARG A 16 7.04 -12.79 -39.53
C ARG A 16 5.69 -12.13 -39.82
N ASP A 17 5.41 -11.83 -41.10
CA ASP A 17 4.17 -11.15 -41.50
C ASP A 17 2.93 -12.01 -41.18
N VAL A 18 3.02 -13.33 -41.35
CA VAL A 18 1.98 -14.27 -40.92
C VAL A 18 1.79 -14.23 -39.40
N ALA A 19 2.88 -14.25 -38.65
CA ALA A 19 2.81 -14.20 -37.17
C ALA A 19 2.24 -12.87 -36.63
N TRP A 20 2.45 -11.80 -37.37
CA TRP A 20 1.95 -10.46 -37.05
C TRP A 20 0.52 -10.19 -37.55
N GLY A 21 0.02 -11.05 -38.46
CA GLY A 21 -1.29 -10.86 -39.11
C GLY A 21 -1.34 -9.63 -39.99
N ARG A 22 -0.21 -9.20 -40.53
CA ARG A 22 -0.11 -8.05 -41.44
C ARG A 22 1.11 -8.13 -42.35
N GLU A 23 0.96 -7.71 -43.59
CA GLU A 23 2.10 -7.52 -44.51
C GLU A 23 2.90 -6.26 -44.11
N THR A 24 4.21 -6.39 -44.10
CA THR A 24 5.16 -5.27 -43.91
C THR A 24 5.82 -4.91 -45.23
N THR A 25 6.11 -3.62 -45.45
CA THR A 25 6.76 -3.16 -46.68
C THR A 25 8.27 -3.42 -46.68
N ASP A 26 8.88 -3.38 -45.49
CA ASP A 26 10.34 -3.37 -45.36
C ASP A 26 10.85 -4.62 -44.59
N GLU A 27 12.08 -5.00 -44.91
CA GLU A 27 12.86 -5.99 -44.17
C GLU A 27 13.14 -5.51 -42.73
N LEU A 28 13.38 -4.21 -42.56
CA LEU A 28 13.62 -3.56 -41.28
C LEU A 28 12.32 -2.96 -40.72
N CYS A 29 11.96 -3.36 -39.51
CA CYS A 29 10.76 -2.90 -38.87
C CYS A 29 11.10 -1.93 -37.71
N PRO A 30 10.38 -0.81 -37.57
CA PRO A 30 10.45 0.02 -36.37
C PRO A 30 9.89 -0.74 -35.17
N LEU A 31 10.21 -0.31 -33.92
CA LEU A 31 9.57 -0.80 -32.74
C LEU A 31 8.06 -0.52 -32.81
N PRO A 32 7.20 -1.53 -32.60
CA PRO A 32 5.76 -1.35 -32.61
C PRO A 32 5.31 -0.35 -31.54
N LYS A 33 4.31 0.46 -31.89
CA LYS A 33 3.69 1.38 -30.92
C LYS A 33 2.51 0.68 -30.24
N PRO A 34 2.37 0.78 -28.90
CA PRO A 34 1.26 0.13 -28.18
C PRO A 34 -0.13 0.50 -28.68
N SER A 35 -0.30 1.70 -29.27
CA SER A 35 -1.59 2.21 -29.79
C SER A 35 -1.94 1.73 -31.20
N THR A 36 -1.00 1.23 -31.98
CA THR A 36 -1.20 0.91 -33.41
C THR A 36 -0.63 -0.44 -33.84
N GLY A 37 0.15 -1.09 -32.99
CA GLY A 37 0.71 -2.41 -33.26
C GLY A 37 -0.37 -3.49 -33.28
N THR A 38 -0.23 -4.47 -34.18
CA THR A 38 -1.08 -5.67 -34.17
C THR A 38 -0.82 -6.51 -32.92
N PRO A 39 -1.73 -7.41 -32.50
CA PRO A 39 -1.46 -8.33 -31.40
C PRO A 39 -0.14 -9.11 -31.55
N GLY A 40 0.19 -9.56 -32.78
CA GLY A 40 1.44 -10.25 -33.06
C GLY A 40 2.69 -9.38 -32.87
N GLU A 41 2.66 -8.15 -33.38
CA GLU A 41 3.77 -7.18 -33.19
C GLU A 41 3.99 -6.86 -31.72
N LEU A 42 2.92 -6.65 -30.99
CA LEU A 42 3.01 -6.30 -29.58
C LEU A 42 3.45 -7.49 -28.71
N ARG A 43 3.10 -8.72 -29.09
CA ARG A 43 3.64 -9.95 -28.47
C ARG A 43 5.17 -10.03 -28.64
N ASP A 44 5.63 -9.80 -29.85
CA ASP A 44 7.06 -9.80 -30.14
C ASP A 44 7.80 -8.69 -29.40
N LEU A 45 7.18 -7.54 -29.26
CA LEU A 45 7.74 -6.44 -28.50
C LEU A 45 7.91 -6.82 -27.01
N ASP A 46 6.90 -7.43 -26.41
CA ASP A 46 6.95 -7.89 -25.03
C ASP A 46 8.01 -8.99 -24.84
N GLN A 47 8.10 -9.95 -25.78
CA GLN A 47 9.15 -10.99 -25.76
C GLN A 47 10.55 -10.39 -25.92
N PHE A 48 10.71 -9.45 -26.84
CA PHE A 48 11.98 -8.76 -27.05
C PHE A 48 12.44 -8.03 -25.78
N PHE A 49 11.53 -7.33 -25.09
CA PHE A 49 11.87 -6.66 -23.85
C PHE A 49 12.23 -7.66 -22.73
N ALA A 50 11.49 -8.75 -22.60
CA ALA A 50 11.82 -9.80 -21.63
C ALA A 50 13.20 -10.40 -21.90
N ASP A 51 13.48 -10.83 -23.14
CA ASP A 51 14.75 -11.44 -23.52
C ASP A 51 15.93 -10.47 -23.31
N LYS A 52 15.75 -9.20 -23.65
CA LYS A 52 16.79 -8.18 -23.45
C LYS A 52 17.05 -7.91 -21.98
N GLN A 53 15.99 -7.79 -21.19
CA GLN A 53 16.12 -7.55 -19.76
C GLN A 53 16.78 -8.74 -19.06
N ILE A 54 16.36 -9.95 -19.36
CA ILE A 54 16.96 -11.19 -18.83
C ILE A 54 18.45 -11.27 -19.19
N SER A 55 18.77 -11.06 -20.47
CA SER A 55 20.17 -11.09 -20.95
C SER A 55 21.03 -10.03 -20.27
N PHE A 56 20.51 -8.81 -20.11
CA PHE A 56 21.22 -7.73 -19.42
C PHE A 56 21.44 -8.07 -17.94
N TYR A 57 20.38 -8.47 -17.25
CA TYR A 57 20.45 -8.81 -15.83
C TYR A 57 21.45 -9.95 -15.57
N ASN A 58 21.36 -11.05 -16.35
CA ASN A 58 22.25 -12.20 -16.15
C ASN A 58 23.72 -11.82 -16.38
N ARG A 59 24.01 -11.02 -17.41
CA ARG A 59 25.38 -10.51 -17.64
C ARG A 59 25.89 -9.67 -16.46
N MET A 60 25.05 -8.78 -15.92
CA MET A 60 25.43 -7.96 -14.76
C MET A 60 25.54 -8.80 -13.50
N LYS A 61 24.67 -9.77 -13.31
CA LYS A 61 24.71 -10.73 -12.18
C LYS A 61 26.02 -11.53 -12.24
N ASP A 62 26.41 -12.06 -13.40
CA ASP A 62 27.65 -12.80 -13.58
C ASP A 62 28.87 -11.94 -13.25
N PHE A 63 28.90 -10.71 -13.74
CA PHE A 63 29.96 -9.75 -13.38
C PHE A 63 30.02 -9.49 -11.87
N MET A 64 28.89 -9.21 -11.25
CA MET A 64 28.82 -8.97 -9.81
C MET A 64 29.26 -10.19 -8.98
N ARG A 65 28.85 -11.40 -9.39
CA ARG A 65 29.16 -12.63 -8.67
C ARG A 65 30.60 -13.10 -8.89
N ASN A 66 31.03 -13.15 -10.15
CA ASN A 66 32.26 -13.84 -10.53
C ASN A 66 33.49 -12.92 -10.55
N GLU A 67 33.32 -11.64 -10.92
CA GLU A 67 34.43 -10.69 -10.97
C GLU A 67 34.56 -9.85 -9.69
N LEU A 68 33.43 -9.42 -9.10
CA LEU A 68 33.46 -8.60 -7.89
C LEU A 68 33.26 -9.40 -6.59
N GLY A 69 32.91 -10.67 -6.66
CA GLY A 69 32.64 -11.52 -5.49
C GLY A 69 31.46 -11.06 -4.63
N CYS A 70 30.52 -10.29 -5.18
CA CYS A 70 29.36 -9.77 -4.47
C CYS A 70 28.44 -10.91 -4.02
N LYS A 71 28.13 -10.95 -2.72
CA LYS A 71 27.24 -11.95 -2.10
C LYS A 71 25.86 -11.41 -1.76
N ALA A 72 25.63 -10.10 -1.92
CA ALA A 72 24.32 -9.49 -1.65
C ALA A 72 23.27 -10.00 -2.63
N LEU A 73 22.01 -10.00 -2.23
CA LEU A 73 20.89 -10.26 -3.13
C LEU A 73 20.83 -9.18 -4.20
N LEU A 74 20.53 -9.58 -5.44
CA LEU A 74 20.50 -8.70 -6.59
C LEU A 74 19.07 -8.61 -7.13
N SER A 75 18.64 -7.41 -7.46
CA SER A 75 17.40 -7.11 -8.13
C SER A 75 17.60 -6.04 -9.19
N ASP A 76 16.61 -5.88 -10.06
CA ASP A 76 16.56 -4.85 -11.09
C ASP A 76 15.10 -4.50 -11.40
N MET A 77 14.82 -3.61 -12.36
CA MET A 77 13.46 -3.22 -12.76
C MET A 77 12.62 -2.72 -11.58
N ASN A 78 13.19 -1.82 -10.80
CA ASN A 78 12.49 -1.14 -9.73
C ASN A 78 11.14 -0.54 -10.22
N ASN A 79 10.05 -0.76 -9.47
CA ASN A 79 8.70 -0.28 -9.81
C ASN A 79 8.18 -0.66 -11.21
N SER A 80 8.56 -1.79 -11.77
CA SER A 80 8.25 -2.18 -13.15
C SER A 80 7.49 -3.50 -13.31
N GLY A 81 6.96 -4.08 -12.24
CA GLY A 81 6.31 -5.40 -12.23
C GLY A 81 4.89 -5.47 -12.81
N LYS A 82 4.41 -4.44 -13.53
CA LYS A 82 2.98 -4.32 -13.89
C LYS A 82 2.59 -4.95 -15.23
N THR A 83 3.53 -5.57 -15.93
CA THR A 83 3.29 -6.24 -17.21
C THR A 83 3.76 -7.69 -17.15
N THR A 84 3.17 -8.56 -17.97
CA THR A 84 3.53 -9.98 -18.02
C THR A 84 5.01 -10.18 -18.34
N TRP A 85 5.54 -9.46 -19.33
CA TRP A 85 6.95 -9.56 -19.70
C TRP A 85 7.89 -9.14 -18.57
N ALA A 86 7.51 -8.11 -17.80
CA ALA A 86 8.29 -7.67 -16.65
C ALA A 86 8.26 -8.72 -15.51
N GLN A 87 7.14 -9.38 -15.29
CA GLN A 87 7.05 -10.47 -14.32
C GLN A 87 7.95 -11.64 -14.72
N ILE A 88 7.98 -11.99 -16.00
CA ILE A 88 8.86 -13.05 -16.51
C ILE A 88 10.34 -12.67 -16.35
N ALA A 89 10.71 -11.44 -16.70
CA ALA A 89 12.09 -10.97 -16.51
C ALA A 89 12.52 -10.95 -15.03
N ARG A 90 11.63 -10.49 -14.14
CA ARG A 90 11.87 -10.42 -12.69
C ARG A 90 11.99 -11.81 -12.03
N ASN A 91 11.54 -12.87 -12.72
CA ASN A 91 11.72 -14.24 -12.24
C ASN A 91 13.20 -14.66 -12.13
N GLU A 92 14.12 -13.98 -12.83
CA GLU A 92 15.56 -14.20 -12.73
C GLU A 92 16.20 -13.53 -11.49
N TYR A 93 15.49 -12.61 -10.81
CA TYR A 93 16.02 -11.80 -9.71
C TYR A 93 16.00 -12.56 -8.39
N ASP A 94 16.90 -12.19 -7.48
CA ASP A 94 16.95 -12.79 -6.14
C ASP A 94 15.76 -12.29 -5.27
N TYR A 95 15.28 -11.07 -5.50
CA TYR A 95 14.09 -10.49 -4.88
C TYR A 95 13.44 -9.49 -5.82
N VAL A 96 12.21 -9.13 -5.55
CA VAL A 96 11.46 -8.15 -6.36
C VAL A 96 11.13 -6.91 -5.55
N ASP A 97 10.99 -5.79 -6.23
CA ASP A 97 10.77 -4.48 -5.66
C ASP A 97 9.56 -3.80 -6.31
N ASP A 98 8.85 -2.98 -5.55
CA ASP A 98 7.83 -2.08 -6.11
C ASP A 98 7.73 -0.79 -5.28
N HIS A 99 6.99 0.18 -5.84
CA HIS A 99 6.71 1.48 -5.21
C HIS A 99 5.21 1.74 -5.19
N PHE A 100 4.74 2.47 -4.19
CA PHE A 100 3.42 3.04 -4.24
C PHE A 100 3.35 4.43 -3.60
N TYR A 101 2.46 5.24 -4.12
CA TYR A 101 2.15 6.55 -3.59
C TYR A 101 0.63 6.76 -3.53
N VAL A 102 0.18 7.39 -2.46
CA VAL A 102 -1.16 7.96 -2.40
C VAL A 102 -1.02 9.44 -2.69
N ASP A 103 -1.81 9.92 -3.64
CA ASP A 103 -1.81 11.31 -4.10
C ASP A 103 -0.46 11.80 -4.67
N HIS A 104 0.29 10.92 -5.37
CA HIS A 104 1.47 11.35 -6.11
C HIS A 104 1.11 12.56 -7.00
N PRO A 105 1.91 13.66 -6.96
CA PRO A 105 1.60 14.86 -7.68
C PRO A 105 1.57 14.66 -9.20
N GLN A 106 0.55 15.20 -9.84
CA GLN A 106 0.44 15.34 -11.29
C GLN A 106 0.75 16.77 -11.68
N PHE A 107 1.82 16.99 -12.43
CA PHE A 107 2.27 18.33 -12.81
C PHE A 107 1.52 18.82 -14.05
N ILE A 108 0.94 20.03 -13.96
CA ILE A 108 0.06 20.56 -15.02
C ILE A 108 0.87 21.20 -16.16
N LYS A 109 1.96 21.91 -15.85
CA LYS A 109 2.76 22.63 -16.84
C LYS A 109 4.15 22.01 -17.02
N LYS A 110 4.93 21.97 -15.96
CA LYS A 110 6.31 21.50 -15.94
C LYS A 110 6.49 20.51 -14.80
N SER A 111 7.20 19.41 -15.04
CA SER A 111 7.53 18.42 -14.02
C SER A 111 8.20 19.07 -12.82
N TRP A 112 7.81 18.64 -11.62
CA TRP A 112 8.31 19.11 -10.32
C TRP A 112 8.09 20.60 -10.03
N SER A 113 7.10 21.20 -10.69
CA SER A 113 6.72 22.60 -10.46
C SER A 113 5.21 22.77 -10.26
N LEU A 114 4.83 23.82 -9.54
CA LEU A 114 3.43 24.22 -9.40
C LEU A 114 2.92 24.88 -10.69
N PRO A 115 1.62 24.77 -11.02
CA PRO A 115 0.60 24.06 -10.25
C PRO A 115 0.71 22.54 -10.43
N SER A 116 0.35 21.82 -9.35
CA SER A 116 0.27 20.36 -9.36
C SER A 116 -1.09 19.89 -8.85
N ARG A 117 -1.48 18.69 -9.26
CA ARG A 117 -2.79 18.12 -8.94
C ARG A 117 -2.63 16.80 -8.18
N CYS A 118 -3.56 16.52 -7.25
CA CYS A 118 -3.75 15.23 -6.60
C CYS A 118 -5.25 14.91 -6.49
N SER A 119 -5.62 13.68 -6.16
CA SER A 119 -7.03 13.27 -6.04
C SER A 119 -7.68 13.90 -4.80
N ASN A 120 -6.92 14.01 -3.73
CA ASN A 120 -7.33 14.51 -2.42
C ASN A 120 -8.65 13.88 -1.93
N THR A 121 -8.78 12.55 -2.12
CA THR A 121 -9.93 11.76 -1.71
C THR A 121 -9.51 10.75 -0.64
N SER A 122 -10.44 10.38 0.25
CA SER A 122 -10.16 9.37 1.26
C SER A 122 -9.76 8.04 0.61
N VAL A 123 -8.64 7.50 1.05
CA VAL A 123 -8.18 6.17 0.62
C VAL A 123 -9.03 5.06 1.23
N VAL A 124 -9.54 5.26 2.44
CA VAL A 124 -10.45 4.33 3.12
C VAL A 124 -11.75 4.19 2.34
N LYS A 125 -12.30 5.30 1.84
CA LYS A 125 -13.49 5.29 0.99
C LYS A 125 -13.31 4.56 -0.35
N ARG A 126 -12.05 4.33 -0.76
CA ARG A 126 -11.69 3.58 -1.97
C ARG A 126 -11.38 2.11 -1.68
N GLY A 127 -11.55 1.66 -0.44
CA GLY A 127 -11.21 0.30 0.01
C GLY A 127 -9.75 0.18 0.47
N VAL A 128 -9.20 -1.02 0.37
CA VAL A 128 -7.83 -1.35 0.82
C VAL A 128 -6.81 -0.74 -0.14
N MET A 129 -6.68 0.59 -0.15
CA MET A 129 -5.62 1.30 -0.87
C MET A 129 -4.38 1.45 0.02
N GLY A 130 -3.29 1.96 -0.55
CA GLY A 130 -2.05 2.16 0.22
C GLY A 130 -1.12 0.95 0.13
N GLY A 131 -0.79 0.57 -1.09
CA GLY A 131 0.12 -0.53 -1.39
C GLY A 131 -0.55 -1.84 -1.77
N SER A 132 -1.89 -1.95 -1.71
CA SER A 132 -2.61 -3.16 -2.13
C SER A 132 -2.29 -3.58 -3.58
N ALA A 133 -1.98 -2.62 -4.47
CA ALA A 133 -1.54 -2.90 -5.82
C ALA A 133 -0.23 -3.72 -5.88
N CYS A 134 0.64 -3.60 -4.87
CA CYS A 134 1.91 -4.30 -4.82
C CYS A 134 1.74 -5.82 -4.64
N GLY A 135 0.63 -6.28 -4.08
CA GLY A 135 0.29 -7.70 -4.01
C GLY A 135 0.22 -8.37 -5.38
N TYR A 136 -0.24 -7.64 -6.41
CA TYR A 136 -0.40 -8.18 -7.77
C TYR A 136 0.86 -8.08 -8.63
N VAL A 137 1.93 -7.52 -8.11
CA VAL A 137 3.23 -7.46 -8.77
C VAL A 137 4.33 -8.17 -7.98
N ARG A 138 4.00 -8.62 -6.76
CA ARG A 138 4.82 -9.49 -5.94
C ARG A 138 4.96 -10.85 -6.61
N GLN A 139 6.13 -11.47 -6.52
CA GLN A 139 6.31 -12.90 -6.81
C GLN A 139 6.33 -13.66 -5.48
N LEU A 140 5.45 -14.67 -5.33
CA LEU A 140 5.23 -15.37 -4.05
C LEU A 140 6.43 -16.19 -3.59
N ASP A 141 7.26 -16.66 -4.52
CA ASP A 141 8.48 -17.41 -4.25
C ASP A 141 9.70 -16.53 -3.94
N LYS A 142 9.52 -15.20 -3.90
CA LYS A 142 10.61 -14.23 -3.69
C LYS A 142 10.27 -13.20 -2.61
N PRO A 143 11.29 -12.67 -1.91
CA PRO A 143 11.10 -11.49 -1.08
C PRO A 143 10.55 -10.32 -1.91
N LEU A 144 9.60 -9.58 -1.33
CA LEU A 144 9.15 -8.29 -1.87
C LEU A 144 9.64 -7.16 -0.97
N THR A 145 10.29 -6.17 -1.57
CA THR A 145 10.62 -4.91 -0.91
C THR A 145 9.79 -3.77 -1.51
N ILE A 146 9.33 -2.88 -0.66
CA ILE A 146 8.72 -1.61 -1.07
C ILE A 146 9.75 -0.54 -0.77
N THR A 147 10.57 -0.21 -1.77
CA THR A 147 11.70 0.70 -1.59
C THR A 147 11.30 2.17 -1.65
N GLU A 148 10.08 2.46 -2.08
CA GLU A 148 9.51 3.80 -1.98
C GLU A 148 8.00 3.73 -1.67
N TRP A 149 7.59 4.44 -0.62
CA TRP A 149 6.17 4.68 -0.38
C TRP A 149 5.95 6.05 0.26
N ASN A 150 4.83 6.68 -0.04
CA ASN A 150 4.42 7.90 0.63
C ASN A 150 2.92 8.18 0.48
N TYR A 151 2.37 8.93 1.43
CA TYR A 151 1.13 9.67 1.32
C TYR A 151 1.50 11.14 1.11
N SER A 152 1.45 11.57 -0.15
CA SER A 152 2.10 12.81 -0.58
C SER A 152 1.38 14.05 -0.06
N GLY A 153 2.15 15.07 0.32
CA GLY A 153 1.60 16.40 0.57
C GLY A 153 1.08 17.05 -0.73
N PRO A 154 0.11 17.94 -0.64
CA PRO A 154 -0.64 18.38 0.52
C PRO A 154 -1.91 17.56 0.79
N GLY A 155 -1.94 16.28 0.45
CA GLY A 155 -3.08 15.37 0.59
C GLY A 155 -3.67 15.44 2.02
N ARG A 156 -5.00 15.60 2.10
CA ARG A 156 -5.74 15.79 3.34
C ARG A 156 -5.70 14.55 4.24
N TYR A 157 -5.60 13.36 3.64
CA TYR A 157 -5.71 12.08 4.33
C TYR A 157 -4.36 11.44 4.65
N ARG A 158 -3.28 12.25 4.77
CA ARG A 158 -1.93 11.72 5.09
C ARG A 158 -1.88 11.04 6.47
N GLY A 159 -2.70 11.51 7.42
CA GLY A 159 -2.75 10.95 8.76
C GLY A 159 -3.11 9.44 8.83
N VAL A 160 -3.80 8.91 7.80
CA VAL A 160 -4.12 7.47 7.74
C VAL A 160 -2.97 6.65 7.13
N GLY A 161 -1.95 7.31 6.56
CA GLY A 161 -0.90 6.64 5.79
C GLY A 161 -0.14 5.59 6.57
N GLY A 162 0.30 5.92 7.78
CA GLY A 162 1.10 5.01 8.61
C GLY A 162 0.34 3.77 9.04
N ILE A 163 -0.90 3.94 9.52
CA ILE A 163 -1.71 2.81 10.01
C ILE A 163 -2.13 1.88 8.85
N LEU A 164 -2.56 2.43 7.73
CA LEU A 164 -2.99 1.62 6.58
C LEU A 164 -1.81 0.90 5.90
N THR A 165 -0.68 1.58 5.73
CA THR A 165 0.53 0.95 5.18
C THR A 165 1.07 -0.12 6.11
N GLY A 166 1.10 0.14 7.43
CA GLY A 166 1.51 -0.84 8.42
C GLY A 166 0.64 -2.09 8.40
N CYS A 167 -0.69 -1.93 8.27
CA CYS A 167 -1.59 -3.06 8.11
C CYS A 167 -1.31 -3.86 6.83
N MET A 168 -1.14 -3.20 5.69
CA MET A 168 -0.86 -3.89 4.42
C MET A 168 0.47 -4.62 4.45
N ALA A 169 1.53 -3.98 4.94
CA ALA A 169 2.85 -4.58 5.05
C ALA A 169 2.84 -5.83 5.95
N ALA A 170 2.13 -5.76 7.07
CA ALA A 170 1.99 -6.89 7.99
C ALA A 170 1.16 -8.03 7.38
N LEU A 171 -0.08 -7.74 6.93
CA LEU A 171 -0.98 -8.75 6.35
C LEU A 171 -0.36 -9.45 5.14
N GLN A 172 0.35 -8.72 4.30
CA GLN A 172 1.02 -9.24 3.12
C GLN A 172 2.42 -9.81 3.41
N ASN A 173 2.91 -9.73 4.64
CA ASN A 173 4.22 -10.24 5.03
C ASN A 173 5.34 -9.73 4.08
N TRP A 174 5.39 -8.42 3.85
CA TRP A 174 6.45 -7.84 3.01
C TRP A 174 7.82 -7.95 3.67
N SER A 175 8.86 -8.08 2.85
CA SER A 175 10.22 -8.29 3.36
C SER A 175 10.95 -7.00 3.71
N GLY A 176 10.48 -5.86 3.20
CA GLY A 176 11.07 -4.56 3.49
C GLY A 176 10.14 -3.41 3.09
N LEU A 177 10.24 -2.30 3.83
CA LEU A 177 9.40 -1.12 3.65
C LEU A 177 10.20 0.14 3.91
N TRP A 178 10.43 0.98 2.88
CA TRP A 178 11.17 2.23 2.98
C TRP A 178 10.33 3.43 2.63
N ARG A 179 10.30 4.40 3.55
CA ARG A 179 9.64 5.69 3.32
C ARG A 179 10.43 6.54 2.35
N PHE A 180 9.78 7.08 1.33
CA PHE A 180 10.34 8.05 0.40
C PHE A 180 9.74 9.44 0.62
N ALA A 181 10.50 10.37 1.21
CA ALA A 181 11.85 10.24 1.72
C ALA A 181 11.97 10.94 3.07
N TYR A 182 13.07 10.72 3.78
CA TYR A 182 13.33 11.52 4.98
C TYR A 182 13.54 12.99 4.63
N SER A 183 14.40 13.29 3.65
CA SER A 183 14.64 14.64 3.13
C SER A 183 15.30 14.59 1.75
N HIS A 184 14.89 15.47 0.82
CA HIS A 184 15.53 15.65 -0.50
C HIS A 184 16.70 16.63 -0.48
N GLY A 185 16.95 17.33 0.62
CA GLY A 185 18.06 18.25 0.72
C GLY A 185 18.12 19.01 2.03
N ASN A 186 19.25 19.66 2.27
CA ASN A 186 19.53 20.39 3.51
C ASN A 186 18.54 21.52 3.80
N SER A 187 17.96 22.14 2.77
CA SER A 187 16.97 23.20 2.93
C SER A 187 15.72 22.74 3.71
N MET A 188 15.38 21.46 3.69
CA MET A 188 14.23 20.92 4.41
C MET A 188 14.41 21.00 5.93
N PHE A 189 15.65 20.99 6.43
CA PHE A 189 15.94 21.17 7.84
C PHE A 189 15.83 22.63 8.32
N THR A 190 16.00 23.58 7.43
CA THR A 190 15.98 25.02 7.74
C THR A 190 14.63 25.66 7.43
N VAL A 191 14.10 25.43 6.22
CA VAL A 191 12.83 26.03 5.76
C VAL A 191 11.61 25.34 6.38
N ARG A 192 11.67 24.04 6.58
CA ARG A 192 10.66 23.21 7.25
C ARG A 192 9.24 23.32 6.69
N SER A 193 9.07 23.75 5.45
CA SER A 193 7.76 23.73 4.79
C SER A 193 7.39 22.30 4.41
N ALA A 194 6.21 21.85 4.80
CA ALA A 194 5.69 20.56 4.31
C ALA A 194 5.57 20.61 2.78
N GLY A 195 6.10 19.60 2.11
CA GLY A 195 6.16 19.46 0.67
C GLY A 195 5.51 18.16 0.19
N TYR A 196 5.92 17.67 -0.98
CA TYR A 196 5.37 16.42 -1.52
C TYR A 196 5.74 15.20 -0.68
N PHE A 197 7.00 15.05 -0.30
CA PHE A 197 7.52 13.77 0.20
C PHE A 197 8.36 13.86 1.47
N ASP A 198 8.87 15.04 1.83
CA ASP A 198 9.87 15.18 2.89
C ASP A 198 9.28 14.99 4.28
N LEU A 199 9.65 13.88 4.92
CA LEU A 199 9.16 13.52 6.25
C LEU A 199 9.67 14.51 7.33
N VAL A 200 10.91 14.98 7.21
CA VAL A 200 11.54 15.88 8.18
C VAL A 200 10.77 17.19 8.37
N SER A 201 10.05 17.63 7.35
CA SER A 201 9.26 18.87 7.37
C SER A 201 7.74 18.64 7.45
N ASP A 202 7.28 17.39 7.65
CA ASP A 202 5.86 17.05 7.77
C ASP A 202 5.54 16.41 9.13
N PRO A 203 5.21 17.20 10.16
CA PRO A 203 4.87 16.71 11.49
C PRO A 203 3.70 15.70 11.51
N LEU A 204 2.74 15.84 10.59
CA LEU A 204 1.61 14.92 10.50
C LEU A 204 2.06 13.52 10.05
N ASN A 205 2.87 13.45 9.00
CA ASN A 205 3.43 12.19 8.52
C ASN A 205 4.38 11.56 9.55
N GLN A 206 5.20 12.37 10.25
CA GLN A 206 6.04 11.87 11.35
C GLN A 206 5.22 11.20 12.46
N ALA A 207 4.08 11.80 12.82
CA ALA A 207 3.19 11.20 13.82
C ALA A 207 2.48 9.95 13.28
N ALA A 208 2.03 9.97 12.03
CA ALA A 208 1.33 8.86 11.39
C ALA A 208 2.19 7.60 11.23
N ASP A 209 3.45 7.76 10.82
CA ASP A 209 4.36 6.64 10.53
C ASP A 209 4.68 5.78 11.75
N ARG A 210 4.49 6.29 12.96
CA ARG A 210 4.66 5.49 14.19
C ARG A 210 3.75 4.25 14.23
N ALA A 211 2.56 4.33 13.62
CA ALA A 211 1.68 3.18 13.52
C ALA A 211 2.28 2.05 12.65
N SER A 212 2.96 2.40 11.56
CA SER A 212 3.61 1.38 10.70
C SER A 212 4.73 0.64 11.43
N LEU A 213 5.47 1.32 12.31
CA LEU A 213 6.49 0.68 13.15
C LEU A 213 5.88 -0.34 14.11
N CYS A 214 4.76 0.02 14.76
CA CYS A 214 4.05 -0.89 15.67
C CYS A 214 3.48 -2.11 14.94
N LEU A 215 2.79 -1.88 13.83
CA LEU A 215 2.04 -2.91 13.13
C LEU A 215 2.93 -3.87 12.34
N TYR A 216 3.91 -3.33 11.61
CA TYR A 216 4.77 -4.10 10.72
C TYR A 216 6.08 -4.53 11.38
N LEU A 217 6.91 -3.59 11.88
CA LEU A 217 8.23 -3.96 12.42
C LEU A 217 8.14 -4.67 13.77
N ARG A 218 7.22 -4.24 14.65
CA ARG A 218 6.99 -4.89 15.93
C ARG A 218 6.07 -6.10 15.83
N GLY A 219 5.31 -6.23 14.72
CA GLY A 219 4.46 -7.38 14.46
C GLY A 219 3.16 -7.41 15.27
N ASP A 220 2.55 -6.25 15.57
CA ASP A 220 1.28 -6.21 16.30
C ASP A 220 0.12 -6.78 15.49
N LEU A 221 0.20 -6.75 14.16
CA LEU A 221 -0.75 -7.37 13.26
C LEU A 221 -0.08 -8.58 12.58
N ALA A 222 -0.67 -9.76 12.74
CA ALA A 222 -0.16 -10.98 12.14
C ALA A 222 -0.35 -11.00 10.62
N PRO A 223 0.56 -11.62 9.86
CA PRO A 223 0.37 -11.90 8.44
C PRO A 223 -0.89 -12.72 8.18
N ALA A 224 -1.50 -12.52 7.00
CA ALA A 224 -2.56 -13.40 6.53
C ALA A 224 -2.01 -14.83 6.36
N GLU A 225 -2.77 -15.83 6.82
CA GLU A 225 -2.31 -17.22 6.86
C GLU A 225 -2.32 -17.89 5.48
N ARG A 226 -3.25 -17.45 4.62
CA ARG A 226 -3.46 -18.06 3.30
C ARG A 226 -2.80 -17.26 2.20
N THR A 227 -2.45 -17.98 1.12
CA THR A 227 -1.79 -17.41 -0.04
C THR A 227 -2.60 -17.67 -1.31
N VAL A 228 -2.67 -16.65 -2.17
CA VAL A 228 -3.32 -16.69 -3.48
C VAL A 228 -2.30 -16.33 -4.55
N ALA A 229 -2.03 -17.25 -5.47
CA ALA A 229 -1.15 -17.03 -6.60
C ALA A 229 -1.92 -16.73 -7.88
N ILE A 230 -1.50 -15.68 -8.59
CA ILE A 230 -1.85 -15.49 -9.99
C ILE A 230 -0.76 -16.16 -10.82
N THR A 231 -1.13 -17.22 -11.53
CA THR A 231 -0.15 -18.02 -12.28
C THR A 231 0.00 -17.51 -13.70
N MET A 232 1.22 -17.47 -14.18
CA MET A 232 1.60 -17.07 -15.54
C MET A 232 2.50 -18.13 -16.16
N ASP A 233 2.34 -18.37 -17.47
CA ASP A 233 3.22 -19.24 -18.22
C ASP A 233 4.52 -18.53 -18.61
N LYS A 234 5.64 -19.11 -18.22
CA LYS A 234 6.98 -18.59 -18.53
C LYS A 234 7.26 -18.52 -20.05
N LYS A 235 6.64 -19.38 -20.85
CA LYS A 235 6.92 -19.52 -22.29
C LYS A 235 5.97 -18.73 -23.18
N HIS A 236 4.81 -18.33 -22.69
CA HIS A 236 3.72 -17.80 -23.50
C HIS A 236 3.34 -16.36 -23.16
N LEU A 237 4.32 -15.46 -23.20
CA LEU A 237 4.10 -13.99 -23.09
C LEU A 237 2.97 -13.48 -23.97
N ALA A 238 2.80 -14.15 -25.09
CA ALA A 238 1.93 -13.74 -26.17
C ALA A 238 0.44 -13.67 -25.83
N ASP A 239 -0.03 -14.63 -25.05
CA ASP A 239 -1.45 -14.81 -24.79
C ASP A 239 -1.86 -14.15 -23.45
N GLU A 240 -0.87 -13.73 -22.64
CA GLU A 240 -1.04 -13.26 -21.27
C GLU A 240 -0.77 -11.76 -21.08
N ARG A 241 -1.02 -10.95 -22.11
CA ARG A 241 -0.79 -9.48 -22.04
C ARG A 241 -1.61 -8.78 -20.95
N ASN A 242 -2.61 -9.44 -20.44
CA ASN A 242 -3.55 -8.90 -19.46
C ASN A 242 -3.16 -9.26 -18.02
N THR A 243 -1.96 -8.89 -17.60
CA THR A 243 -1.64 -8.97 -16.15
C THR A 243 -2.73 -8.24 -15.36
N PRO A 244 -3.35 -8.87 -14.36
CA PRO A 244 -4.31 -8.21 -13.52
C PRO A 244 -3.67 -6.97 -12.90
N ARG A 245 -4.15 -5.81 -13.25
CA ARG A 245 -3.73 -4.59 -12.56
C ARG A 245 -4.60 -4.44 -11.33
N ALA A 246 -3.97 -4.55 -10.18
CA ALA A 246 -4.58 -4.20 -8.94
C ALA A 246 -5.10 -2.79 -9.00
N GLY A 247 -6.04 -2.30 -9.21
CA GLY A 247 -6.52 -0.93 -9.35
C GLY A 247 -7.75 -0.85 -10.23
N VAL A 248 -8.05 -1.96 -10.89
CA VAL A 248 -9.16 -1.99 -11.82
C VAL A 248 -10.44 -2.46 -11.14
N VAL A 249 -10.34 -3.35 -10.13
CA VAL A 249 -11.53 -3.93 -9.47
C VAL A 249 -11.34 -3.92 -7.95
N PRO A 250 -12.18 -3.19 -7.20
CA PRO A 250 -12.09 -3.10 -5.74
C PRO A 250 -12.10 -4.45 -5.03
N SER A 251 -12.92 -5.40 -5.47
CA SER A 251 -13.00 -6.74 -4.87
C SER A 251 -11.65 -7.47 -4.88
N TRP A 252 -10.88 -7.36 -5.95
CA TRP A 252 -9.53 -7.87 -6.04
C TRP A 252 -8.59 -7.19 -5.05
N GLN A 253 -8.52 -5.86 -5.07
CA GLN A 253 -7.64 -5.11 -4.16
C GLN A 253 -7.93 -5.43 -2.71
N ASN A 254 -9.19 -5.52 -2.36
CA ASN A 254 -9.62 -5.78 -1.00
C ASN A 254 -9.23 -7.17 -0.53
N PHE A 255 -9.07 -8.13 -1.44
CA PHE A 255 -8.64 -9.48 -1.10
C PHE A 255 -7.24 -9.52 -0.46
N ASN A 256 -6.41 -8.49 -0.67
CA ASN A 256 -5.14 -8.33 0.05
C ASN A 256 -5.26 -8.18 1.57
N ALA A 257 -6.44 -7.86 2.10
CA ALA A 257 -6.67 -7.87 3.55
C ALA A 257 -7.02 -9.28 4.09
N ILE A 258 -7.37 -10.22 3.20
CA ILE A 258 -7.84 -11.58 3.54
C ILE A 258 -6.71 -12.60 3.35
N ALA A 259 -5.94 -12.47 2.28
CA ALA A 259 -4.87 -13.40 1.94
C ALA A 259 -3.62 -12.67 1.45
N GLN A 260 -2.47 -13.31 1.57
CA GLN A 260 -1.25 -12.87 0.87
C GLN A 260 -1.43 -13.14 -0.63
N VAL A 261 -1.31 -12.12 -1.45
CA VAL A 261 -1.51 -12.21 -2.90
C VAL A 261 -0.19 -11.98 -3.63
N GLY A 262 0.04 -12.72 -4.70
CA GLY A 262 1.19 -12.52 -5.56
C GLY A 262 1.07 -13.25 -6.88
N VAL A 263 2.08 -13.07 -7.71
CA VAL A 263 2.24 -13.75 -9.00
C VAL A 263 3.15 -14.95 -8.84
N PHE A 264 2.90 -15.99 -9.58
CA PHE A 264 3.83 -17.11 -9.78
C PHE A 264 4.06 -17.31 -11.28
N VAL A 265 5.32 -17.27 -11.69
CA VAL A 265 5.73 -17.48 -13.08
C VAL A 265 6.35 -18.86 -13.20
N GLY A 266 5.74 -19.75 -13.97
CA GLY A 266 6.22 -21.12 -14.11
C GLY A 266 5.71 -21.82 -15.35
N ASP A 267 6.28 -22.99 -15.64
CA ASP A 267 5.78 -23.89 -16.70
C ASP A 267 4.47 -24.55 -16.27
N SER A 268 3.68 -25.08 -17.23
CA SER A 268 2.37 -25.70 -16.99
C SER A 268 2.36 -26.83 -15.97
N GLY A 269 3.48 -27.51 -15.73
CA GLY A 269 3.65 -28.58 -14.73
C GLY A 269 4.24 -28.11 -13.40
N ALA A 270 4.50 -26.83 -13.21
CA ALA A 270 5.13 -26.32 -12.00
C ALA A 270 4.19 -26.39 -10.79
N THR A 271 4.75 -26.70 -9.63
CA THR A 271 4.03 -26.62 -8.34
C THR A 271 3.93 -25.17 -7.93
N VAL A 272 2.72 -24.69 -7.74
CA VAL A 272 2.46 -23.31 -7.30
C VAL A 272 2.59 -23.24 -5.79
N PRO A 273 3.41 -22.33 -5.23
CA PRO A 273 3.60 -22.19 -3.79
C PRO A 273 2.47 -21.35 -3.16
N ALA A 274 1.22 -21.79 -3.31
CA ALA A 274 0.06 -21.10 -2.79
C ALA A 274 -1.09 -22.06 -2.45
N ASP A 275 -1.95 -21.65 -1.51
CA ASP A 275 -3.16 -22.41 -1.15
C ASP A 275 -4.19 -22.42 -2.27
N VAL A 276 -4.29 -21.31 -3.01
CA VAL A 276 -5.18 -21.16 -4.18
C VAL A 276 -4.39 -20.57 -5.34
N SER A 277 -4.62 -21.07 -6.54
CA SER A 277 -4.04 -20.55 -7.77
C SER A 277 -5.12 -20.13 -8.76
N LEU A 278 -4.87 -18.99 -9.40
CA LEU A 278 -5.69 -18.38 -10.44
C LEU A 278 -4.88 -18.36 -11.73
N ALA A 279 -5.35 -19.03 -12.78
CA ALA A 279 -4.68 -19.02 -14.07
C ALA A 279 -5.18 -17.89 -14.96
N LEU A 280 -4.26 -17.21 -15.63
CA LEU A 280 -4.58 -16.19 -16.65
C LEU A 280 -4.76 -16.82 -18.04
N SER A 281 -4.33 -18.05 -18.24
CA SER A 281 -4.50 -18.80 -19.48
C SER A 281 -4.51 -20.30 -19.19
N ASP A 282 -5.01 -21.09 -20.13
CA ASP A 282 -5.03 -22.57 -20.05
C ASP A 282 -3.62 -23.21 -20.07
N ARG A 283 -2.60 -22.43 -20.39
CA ARG A 283 -1.19 -22.86 -20.44
C ARG A 283 -0.44 -22.60 -19.16
N ALA A 284 -0.98 -21.76 -18.29
CA ALA A 284 -0.40 -21.46 -16.98
C ALA A 284 -0.37 -22.73 -16.09
N PRO A 285 0.43 -22.75 -15.02
CA PRO A 285 0.40 -23.82 -14.03
C PRO A 285 -1.02 -24.09 -13.57
N LYS A 286 -1.36 -25.36 -13.34
CA LYS A 286 -2.71 -25.81 -13.01
C LYS A 286 -3.30 -24.99 -11.87
N ALA A 287 -4.47 -24.42 -12.10
CA ALA A 287 -5.13 -23.51 -11.19
C ALA A 287 -6.49 -24.04 -10.70
N ALA A 288 -6.90 -23.60 -9.52
CA ALA A 288 -8.23 -23.88 -8.98
C ALA A 288 -9.31 -23.03 -9.69
N ILE A 289 -8.94 -21.84 -10.14
CA ILE A 289 -9.83 -20.90 -10.83
C ILE A 289 -9.15 -20.42 -12.11
N HIS A 290 -9.85 -20.46 -13.22
CA HIS A 290 -9.39 -19.93 -14.51
C HIS A 290 -9.97 -18.54 -14.75
N LEU A 291 -9.11 -17.58 -15.06
CA LEU A 291 -9.45 -16.16 -15.23
C LEU A 291 -9.18 -15.63 -16.64
N ALA A 292 -9.05 -16.48 -17.66
CA ALA A 292 -8.55 -16.12 -18.99
C ALA A 292 -9.18 -14.83 -19.57
N ASP A 293 -10.49 -14.64 -19.40
CA ASP A 293 -11.20 -13.44 -19.83
C ASP A 293 -11.65 -12.54 -18.66
N GLU A 294 -11.55 -13.01 -17.43
CA GLU A 294 -12.17 -12.43 -16.23
C GLU A 294 -11.16 -11.85 -15.23
N ALA A 295 -9.87 -11.86 -15.54
CA ALA A 295 -8.82 -11.32 -14.65
C ALA A 295 -9.05 -9.85 -14.24
N ARG A 296 -9.98 -9.17 -14.90
CA ARG A 296 -10.40 -7.79 -14.62
C ARG A 296 -11.82 -7.70 -14.07
N SER A 297 -12.51 -8.83 -13.90
CA SER A 297 -13.93 -8.81 -13.53
C SER A 297 -14.11 -8.79 -12.01
N PRO A 298 -15.20 -8.16 -11.52
CA PRO A 298 -15.60 -8.22 -10.12
C PRO A 298 -15.79 -9.65 -9.61
N GLU A 299 -16.15 -10.57 -10.50
CA GLU A 299 -16.45 -11.96 -10.21
C GLU A 299 -15.24 -12.72 -9.63
N ALA A 300 -14.02 -12.36 -10.03
CA ALA A 300 -12.83 -13.04 -9.53
C ALA A 300 -12.65 -12.90 -8.00
N GLY A 301 -12.85 -11.69 -7.47
CA GLY A 301 -12.84 -11.48 -6.03
C GLY A 301 -13.99 -12.19 -5.32
N LEU A 302 -15.19 -12.18 -5.92
CA LEU A 302 -16.34 -12.87 -5.37
C LEU A 302 -16.18 -14.40 -5.40
N ALA A 303 -15.58 -14.95 -6.47
CA ALA A 303 -15.26 -16.37 -6.56
C ALA A 303 -14.25 -16.81 -5.48
N LEU A 304 -13.24 -15.99 -5.21
CA LEU A 304 -12.29 -16.22 -4.12
C LEU A 304 -12.97 -16.16 -2.74
N ASP A 305 -13.83 -15.18 -2.50
CA ASP A 305 -14.58 -15.06 -1.24
C ASP A 305 -15.45 -16.33 -1.03
N ALA A 306 -16.19 -16.75 -2.04
CA ALA A 306 -17.01 -17.95 -1.99
C ALA A 306 -16.17 -19.20 -1.71
N LEU A 307 -15.02 -19.36 -2.37
CA LEU A 307 -14.12 -20.48 -2.16
C LEU A 307 -13.53 -20.49 -0.73
N PHE A 308 -13.15 -19.32 -0.20
CA PHE A 308 -12.61 -19.22 1.15
C PHE A 308 -13.65 -19.56 2.22
N ARG A 309 -14.91 -19.18 1.99
CA ARG A 309 -16.03 -19.56 2.88
C ARG A 309 -16.35 -21.03 2.79
N GLU A 310 -16.40 -21.62 1.58
CA GLU A 310 -16.60 -23.06 1.36
C GLU A 310 -15.54 -23.90 2.09
N LYS A 311 -14.28 -23.48 2.04
CA LYS A 311 -13.17 -24.15 2.72
C LYS A 311 -13.12 -23.87 4.24
N GLY A 312 -13.97 -23.03 4.77
CA GLY A 312 -13.94 -22.61 6.17
C GLY A 312 -12.72 -21.72 6.53
N TRP A 313 -12.01 -21.17 5.54
CA TRP A 313 -10.88 -20.29 5.76
C TRP A 313 -11.31 -18.85 6.10
N LEU A 314 -12.49 -18.46 5.66
CA LEU A 314 -13.13 -17.22 6.07
C LEU A 314 -14.33 -17.57 6.98
N PRO A 315 -14.27 -17.24 8.30
CA PRO A 315 -15.33 -17.58 9.25
C PRO A 315 -16.68 -17.00 8.84
N ALA A 316 -17.78 -17.68 9.19
CA ALA A 316 -19.14 -17.17 8.92
C ALA A 316 -19.42 -15.82 9.60
N SER A 317 -18.76 -15.54 10.75
CA SER A 317 -18.83 -14.26 11.48
C SER A 317 -18.05 -13.13 10.81
N ASN A 318 -17.20 -13.42 9.84
CA ASN A 318 -16.40 -12.40 9.16
C ASN A 318 -17.30 -11.48 8.31
N ARG A 319 -17.16 -10.18 8.51
CA ARG A 319 -18.02 -9.12 7.97
C ARG A 319 -17.71 -8.75 6.52
N THR A 320 -16.76 -9.43 5.87
CA THR A 320 -16.42 -9.15 4.46
C THR A 320 -17.65 -9.26 3.58
N ASN A 321 -17.89 -8.20 2.79
CA ASN A 321 -18.85 -8.14 1.71
C ASN A 321 -18.19 -7.36 0.55
N LEU A 322 -17.53 -8.07 -0.33
CA LEU A 322 -16.76 -7.47 -1.42
C LEU A 322 -17.64 -6.71 -2.41
N GLY A 323 -18.93 -7.10 -2.56
CA GLY A 323 -19.90 -6.41 -3.39
C GLY A 323 -20.21 -5.00 -2.87
N GLU A 324 -20.20 -4.82 -1.56
CA GLU A 324 -20.39 -3.53 -0.90
C GLU A 324 -19.08 -2.82 -0.54
N ASN A 325 -17.95 -3.35 -0.97
CA ASN A 325 -16.62 -2.80 -0.64
C ASN A 325 -16.36 -2.72 0.88
N ILE A 326 -16.77 -3.77 1.60
CA ILE A 326 -16.46 -4.01 3.02
C ILE A 326 -15.51 -5.18 3.10
N THR A 327 -14.41 -5.02 3.82
CA THR A 327 -13.39 -6.07 3.94
C THR A 327 -12.89 -6.15 5.37
N GLU A 328 -12.86 -7.35 5.91
CA GLU A 328 -12.32 -7.67 7.22
C GLU A 328 -11.25 -8.78 7.09
N SER A 329 -10.12 -8.63 7.74
CA SER A 329 -9.10 -9.69 7.79
C SER A 329 -9.66 -10.96 8.47
N VAL A 330 -9.12 -12.12 8.14
CA VAL A 330 -9.59 -13.42 8.67
C VAL A 330 -9.61 -13.44 10.21
N ASN A 331 -8.60 -12.83 10.83
CA ASN A 331 -8.47 -12.74 12.30
C ASN A 331 -9.28 -11.59 12.93
N ALA A 332 -10.13 -10.90 12.16
CA ALA A 332 -10.94 -9.74 12.57
C ALA A 332 -10.14 -8.57 13.19
N GLN A 333 -8.83 -8.50 12.97
CA GLN A 333 -7.97 -7.45 13.53
C GLN A 333 -7.92 -6.20 12.67
N PHE A 334 -8.30 -6.28 11.39
CA PHE A 334 -8.33 -5.17 10.46
C PHE A 334 -9.63 -5.18 9.66
N MET A 335 -10.28 -4.02 9.53
CA MET A 335 -11.50 -3.86 8.74
C MET A 335 -11.52 -2.51 8.04
N ILE A 336 -11.99 -2.51 6.79
CA ILE A 336 -12.42 -1.31 6.05
C ILE A 336 -13.89 -1.45 5.67
N ASN A 337 -14.69 -0.45 6.05
CA ASN A 337 -16.03 -0.21 5.53
C ASN A 337 -15.95 1.03 4.62
N ALA A 338 -15.71 0.81 3.32
CA ALA A 338 -15.50 1.90 2.38
C ALA A 338 -16.72 2.80 2.18
N PRO A 339 -17.97 2.30 2.10
CA PRO A 339 -19.16 3.14 2.06
C PRO A 339 -19.26 4.11 3.24
N ALA A 340 -18.93 3.66 4.45
CA ALA A 340 -18.96 4.48 5.65
C ALA A 340 -17.71 5.36 5.81
N ASP A 341 -16.67 5.15 5.00
CA ASP A 341 -15.35 5.78 5.14
C ASP A 341 -14.70 5.48 6.51
N VAL A 342 -14.87 4.26 7.00
CA VAL A 342 -14.39 3.82 8.32
C VAL A 342 -13.37 2.71 8.19
N MET A 343 -12.25 2.86 8.88
CA MET A 343 -11.23 1.85 9.05
C MET A 343 -11.10 1.52 10.54
N VAL A 344 -11.05 0.24 10.87
CA VAL A 344 -10.87 -0.26 12.25
C VAL A 344 -9.63 -1.16 12.29
N LEU A 345 -8.81 -0.92 13.29
CA LEU A 345 -7.70 -1.78 13.70
C LEU A 345 -7.94 -2.26 15.11
N ASN A 346 -7.94 -3.57 15.33
CA ASN A 346 -8.24 -4.20 16.60
C ASN A 346 -7.24 -5.30 16.95
N THR A 347 -6.00 -4.90 17.25
CA THR A 347 -5.00 -5.84 17.78
C THR A 347 -4.84 -5.65 19.29
N PRO A 348 -4.35 -6.65 20.04
CA PRO A 348 -4.16 -6.51 21.48
C PRO A 348 -3.24 -5.35 21.88
N ARG A 349 -2.24 -5.00 21.03
CA ARG A 349 -1.21 -4.00 21.35
C ARG A 349 -1.40 -2.67 20.64
N THR A 350 -2.13 -2.63 19.51
CA THR A 350 -2.45 -1.41 18.76
C THR A 350 -3.90 -1.45 18.30
N ALA A 351 -4.68 -0.44 18.66
CA ALA A 351 -6.11 -0.38 18.35
C ALA A 351 -6.54 1.04 17.98
N GLY A 352 -7.56 1.17 17.14
CA GLY A 352 -8.11 2.45 16.68
C GLY A 352 -8.49 2.43 15.22
N GLY A 353 -8.25 3.52 14.49
CA GLY A 353 -8.58 3.57 13.07
C GLY A 353 -8.77 4.98 12.53
N PHE A 354 -9.49 5.08 11.42
CA PHE A 354 -9.91 6.32 10.76
C PHE A 354 -11.42 6.36 10.62
N ALA A 355 -12.02 7.52 10.88
CA ALA A 355 -13.44 7.73 10.60
C ALA A 355 -13.78 9.21 10.34
N PRO A 356 -14.89 9.50 9.62
CA PRO A 356 -15.49 10.83 9.54
C PRO A 356 -16.06 11.31 10.87
N ALA A 357 -16.35 12.62 10.94
CA ALA A 357 -17.07 13.20 12.08
C ALA A 357 -18.41 12.50 12.33
N GLY A 358 -18.75 12.32 13.59
CA GLY A 358 -19.98 11.67 14.05
C GLY A 358 -19.91 10.14 14.09
N GLN A 359 -18.84 9.54 13.59
CA GLN A 359 -18.65 8.09 13.59
C GLN A 359 -17.92 7.60 14.86
N VAL A 360 -18.13 6.33 15.17
CA VAL A 360 -17.50 5.66 16.31
C VAL A 360 -16.68 4.47 15.81
N ILE A 361 -15.43 4.39 16.28
CA ILE A 361 -14.55 3.24 16.09
C ILE A 361 -14.59 2.42 17.37
N THR A 362 -15.00 1.16 17.28
CA THR A 362 -15.07 0.25 18.42
C THR A 362 -14.08 -0.90 18.23
N THR A 363 -13.27 -1.14 19.25
CA THR A 363 -12.31 -2.22 19.36
C THR A 363 -12.46 -2.91 20.72
N ASP A 364 -11.73 -3.98 20.94
CA ASP A 364 -11.76 -4.68 22.26
C ASP A 364 -11.23 -3.79 23.39
N ALA A 365 -10.21 -2.98 23.12
CA ALA A 365 -9.53 -2.12 24.09
C ALA A 365 -10.01 -0.67 24.12
N ALA A 366 -10.65 -0.18 23.05
CA ALA A 366 -10.96 1.24 22.90
C ALA A 366 -12.30 1.49 22.21
N THR A 367 -13.01 2.54 22.65
CA THR A 367 -14.11 3.17 21.93
C THR A 367 -13.71 4.61 21.63
N ILE A 368 -13.71 4.99 20.36
CA ILE A 368 -13.25 6.30 19.86
C ILE A 368 -14.38 6.97 19.09
N THR A 369 -14.86 8.09 19.58
CA THR A 369 -15.88 8.92 18.91
C THR A 369 -15.21 10.11 18.24
N ILE A 370 -15.33 10.23 16.93
CA ILE A 370 -14.85 11.37 16.16
C ILE A 370 -15.91 12.46 16.17
N LEU A 371 -15.60 13.65 16.69
CA LEU A 371 -16.62 14.68 16.96
C LEU A 371 -16.78 15.70 15.82
N ASP A 372 -15.70 16.38 15.41
CA ASP A 372 -15.82 17.61 14.59
C ASP A 372 -15.37 17.45 13.14
N THR A 373 -14.33 16.67 12.90
CA THR A 373 -13.76 16.45 11.55
C THR A 373 -13.19 15.05 11.47
N GLU A 374 -13.06 14.52 10.26
CA GLU A 374 -12.43 13.22 10.07
C GLU A 374 -11.04 13.18 10.72
N ALA A 375 -10.73 12.06 11.33
CA ALA A 375 -9.46 11.86 12.02
C ALA A 375 -9.01 10.40 12.03
N THR A 376 -7.70 10.21 12.09
CA THR A 376 -7.06 8.95 12.45
C THR A 376 -6.71 9.00 13.93
N VAL A 377 -7.30 8.11 14.71
CA VAL A 377 -7.05 8.00 16.15
C VAL A 377 -6.69 6.57 16.49
N TRP A 378 -5.56 6.36 17.13
CA TRP A 378 -5.12 5.04 17.55
C TRP A 378 -4.32 5.09 18.84
N VAL A 379 -4.35 4.01 19.59
CA VAL A 379 -3.58 3.79 20.81
C VAL A 379 -2.70 2.55 20.63
N SER A 380 -1.47 2.62 21.14
CA SER A 380 -0.53 1.50 21.10
C SER A 380 0.19 1.35 22.42
N SER A 381 0.30 0.13 22.90
CA SER A 381 1.19 -0.24 24.00
C SER A 381 2.65 0.08 23.64
N LEU A 382 3.41 0.65 24.55
CA LEU A 382 4.84 0.88 24.44
C LEU A 382 5.68 -0.21 25.14
N SER A 383 5.03 -1.31 25.51
CA SER A 383 5.66 -2.52 26.07
C SER A 383 5.19 -3.75 25.30
N ASP A 384 5.60 -4.94 25.74
CA ASP A 384 5.13 -6.20 25.16
C ASP A 384 3.73 -6.60 25.64
N GLU A 385 3.20 -5.93 26.65
CA GLU A 385 1.88 -6.15 27.19
C GLU A 385 0.77 -5.63 26.26
N PRO A 386 -0.41 -6.25 26.26
CA PRO A 386 -1.60 -5.70 25.62
C PRO A 386 -1.98 -4.31 26.17
N ILE A 387 -2.71 -3.52 25.40
CA ILE A 387 -3.21 -2.19 25.81
C ILE A 387 -3.83 -2.22 27.20
N VAL A 388 -4.66 -3.23 27.48
CA VAL A 388 -5.43 -3.35 28.73
C VAL A 388 -4.54 -3.44 29.97
N SER A 389 -3.38 -4.08 29.89
CA SER A 389 -2.42 -4.28 30.98
C SER A 389 -1.16 -3.43 30.88
N SER A 390 -0.97 -2.70 29.77
CA SER A 390 0.21 -1.89 29.56
C SER A 390 0.30 -0.72 30.54
N LYS A 391 1.48 -0.52 31.09
CA LYS A 391 1.77 0.62 31.97
C LYS A 391 2.13 1.90 31.22
N ARG A 392 2.34 1.82 29.90
CA ARG A 392 2.71 2.97 29.08
C ARG A 392 2.16 2.83 27.67
N LEU A 393 1.38 3.81 27.24
CA LEU A 393 0.71 3.80 25.95
C LEU A 393 1.01 5.09 25.18
N LEU A 394 1.10 4.99 23.87
CA LEU A 394 1.08 6.13 22.94
C LEU A 394 -0.32 6.23 22.35
N LEU A 395 -0.93 7.41 22.43
CA LEU A 395 -2.21 7.72 21.78
C LEU A 395 -2.00 8.83 20.76
N SER A 396 -2.58 8.70 19.58
CA SER A 396 -2.49 9.70 18.50
C SER A 396 -3.87 10.23 18.13
N HIS A 397 -3.92 11.50 17.68
CA HIS A 397 -5.10 12.14 17.11
C HIS A 397 -4.67 12.98 15.91
N LEU A 398 -4.85 12.46 14.72
CA LEU A 398 -4.31 13.01 13.47
C LEU A 398 -5.45 13.48 12.58
N THR A 399 -5.46 14.75 12.23
CA THR A 399 -6.45 15.34 11.32
C THR A 399 -5.81 15.67 9.97
N ASP A 400 -5.44 16.93 9.74
CA ASP A 400 -4.89 17.42 8.48
C ASP A 400 -3.91 18.55 8.75
N LEU A 401 -2.88 18.72 7.92
CA LEU A 401 -1.84 19.72 8.08
C LEU A 401 -1.55 20.42 6.76
N GLN A 402 -1.36 21.74 6.85
CA GLN A 402 -0.89 22.61 5.77
C GLN A 402 0.11 23.63 6.28
N ASN A 403 0.89 24.21 5.37
CA ASN A 403 1.65 25.43 5.70
C ASN A 403 0.73 26.65 5.68
N GLU A 404 1.04 27.65 6.47
CA GLU A 404 0.38 28.95 6.39
C GLU A 404 0.58 29.58 5.00
N GLY A 405 -0.49 30.20 4.46
CA GLY A 405 -0.45 30.78 3.12
C GLY A 405 -0.45 29.78 1.96
N ALA A 406 -0.68 28.47 2.21
CA ALA A 406 -0.92 27.51 1.14
C ALA A 406 -2.16 27.91 0.33
N ARG A 407 -2.06 27.86 -1.01
CA ARG A 407 -3.15 28.24 -1.92
C ARG A 407 -3.52 27.09 -2.84
N PHE A 408 -4.83 26.93 -3.01
CA PHE A 408 -5.43 25.91 -3.88
C PHE A 408 -6.40 26.58 -4.86
N MET A 409 -6.61 25.96 -6.00
CA MET A 409 -7.55 26.43 -7.01
C MET A 409 -9.01 26.19 -6.57
N GLU A 410 -9.28 25.06 -5.88
CA GLU A 410 -10.60 24.64 -5.47
C GLU A 410 -10.68 24.40 -3.95
N LYS A 411 -11.90 24.49 -3.38
CA LYS A 411 -12.17 24.12 -1.97
C LYS A 411 -11.77 22.68 -1.66
N ALA A 412 -11.88 21.77 -2.65
CA ALA A 412 -11.46 20.36 -2.52
C ALA A 412 -9.94 20.18 -2.49
N ARG A 413 -9.15 21.25 -2.66
CA ARG A 413 -7.69 21.28 -2.60
C ARG A 413 -7.01 20.27 -3.53
N LYS A 414 -7.61 20.03 -4.70
CA LYS A 414 -7.04 19.11 -5.69
C LYS A 414 -5.88 19.71 -6.46
N THR A 415 -5.89 21.04 -6.67
CA THR A 415 -4.86 21.74 -7.42
C THR A 415 -4.11 22.73 -6.53
N THR A 416 -2.84 22.45 -6.28
CA THR A 416 -1.96 23.28 -5.47
C THR A 416 -1.35 24.40 -6.32
N LEU A 417 -1.51 25.64 -5.88
CA LEU A 417 -0.99 26.85 -6.53
C LEU A 417 0.24 27.42 -5.79
N ALA A 418 0.29 27.27 -4.48
CA ALA A 418 1.41 27.68 -3.65
C ALA A 418 1.48 26.79 -2.39
N TRP A 419 2.70 26.48 -1.97
CA TRP A 419 2.96 25.68 -0.77
C TRP A 419 2.74 26.44 0.55
N GLY A 420 2.89 27.76 0.55
CA GLY A 420 2.98 28.52 1.79
C GLY A 420 4.32 28.29 2.51
N LYS A 421 4.36 28.65 3.78
CA LYS A 421 5.54 28.56 4.67
C LYS A 421 5.11 28.23 6.10
N PRO A 422 6.02 27.82 6.99
CA PRO A 422 5.73 27.73 8.42
C PRO A 422 5.20 29.07 8.98
N PRO A 423 4.34 29.03 10.01
CA PRO A 423 4.00 27.86 10.82
C PRO A 423 3.10 26.87 10.10
N HIS A 424 3.13 25.61 10.55
CA HIS A 424 2.18 24.63 10.13
C HIS A 424 0.81 24.88 10.78
N LEU A 425 -0.24 24.80 9.98
CA LEU A 425 -1.63 24.86 10.43
C LEU A 425 -2.21 23.47 10.45
N VAL A 426 -2.58 23.00 11.63
CA VAL A 426 -3.25 21.72 11.79
C VAL A 426 -4.75 21.95 11.90
N ARG A 427 -5.54 21.15 11.16
CA ARG A 427 -7.00 21.23 11.21
C ARG A 427 -7.49 20.95 12.63
N ASN A 428 -8.21 21.87 13.21
CA ASN A 428 -8.82 21.67 14.52
C ASN A 428 -9.85 20.54 14.43
N GLY A 429 -9.86 19.70 15.47
CA GLY A 429 -10.77 18.58 15.61
C GLY A 429 -10.75 18.05 17.03
N ARG A 430 -11.84 17.39 17.44
CA ARG A 430 -11.98 16.74 18.73
C ARG A 430 -12.37 15.28 18.57
N ALA A 431 -11.91 14.47 19.50
CA ALA A 431 -12.33 13.07 19.63
C ALA A 431 -12.47 12.73 21.11
N LYS A 432 -13.40 11.83 21.42
CA LYS A 432 -13.52 11.23 22.76
C LYS A 432 -12.99 9.81 22.69
N VAL A 433 -12.11 9.45 23.61
CA VAL A 433 -11.48 8.13 23.68
C VAL A 433 -11.80 7.52 25.05
N ALA A 434 -12.42 6.34 25.03
CA ALA A 434 -12.62 5.50 26.22
C ALA A 434 -11.74 4.25 26.08
N LEU A 435 -10.85 4.03 27.05
CA LEU A 435 -9.91 2.91 27.09
C LEU A 435 -10.22 1.96 28.22
N LYS A 436 -10.31 0.68 27.91
CA LYS A 436 -10.41 -0.39 28.91
C LYS A 436 -9.01 -0.70 29.41
N LEU A 437 -8.69 -0.23 30.58
CA LEU A 437 -7.43 -0.53 31.29
C LEU A 437 -7.72 -1.35 32.53
N SER A 438 -6.79 -2.20 32.95
CA SER A 438 -6.95 -3.00 34.19
C SER A 438 -6.95 -2.15 35.47
N GLN A 439 -6.35 -0.98 35.43
CA GLN A 439 -6.27 -0.01 36.52
C GLN A 439 -6.49 1.41 36.00
N PRO A 440 -7.69 1.75 35.51
CA PRO A 440 -7.96 3.04 34.91
C PRO A 440 -7.82 4.22 35.87
N GLU A 441 -8.05 3.99 37.18
CA GLU A 441 -7.92 4.98 38.23
C GLU A 441 -6.48 5.43 38.51
N LYS A 442 -5.50 4.61 38.09
CA LYS A 442 -4.07 4.92 38.17
C LYS A 442 -3.51 5.58 36.91
N ALA A 443 -4.33 5.74 35.88
CA ALA A 443 -3.89 6.26 34.63
C ALA A 443 -3.76 7.80 34.64
N THR A 444 -2.70 8.31 34.03
CA THR A 444 -2.50 9.72 33.76
C THR A 444 -2.28 9.91 32.27
N VAL A 445 -3.00 10.85 31.65
CA VAL A 445 -2.84 11.22 30.25
C VAL A 445 -2.04 12.51 30.12
N TRP A 446 -1.00 12.47 29.31
CA TRP A 446 -0.11 13.60 29.05
C TRP A 446 -0.19 14.03 27.60
N GLN A 447 -0.30 15.32 27.34
CA GLN A 447 0.05 15.89 26.04
C GLN A 447 1.56 15.79 25.86
N ILE A 448 2.02 15.32 24.70
CA ILE A 448 3.44 15.24 24.36
C ILE A 448 3.70 15.91 23.00
N ASP A 449 4.91 16.46 22.84
CA ASP A 449 5.39 16.89 21.53
C ASP A 449 5.88 15.71 20.67
N LEU A 450 6.31 15.98 19.43
CA LEU A 450 6.81 14.92 18.54
C LEU A 450 8.12 14.26 19.03
N SER A 451 8.84 14.88 19.96
CA SER A 451 10.02 14.28 20.59
C SER A 451 9.67 13.36 21.76
N GLY A 452 8.42 13.37 22.20
CA GLY A 452 7.94 12.63 23.36
C GLY A 452 8.06 13.40 24.69
N LYS A 453 8.41 14.69 24.65
CA LYS A 453 8.46 15.55 25.85
C LYS A 453 7.04 15.81 26.34
N ARG A 454 6.77 15.55 27.62
CA ARG A 454 5.50 15.87 28.27
C ARG A 454 5.33 17.38 28.40
N LEU A 455 4.14 17.88 28.02
CA LEU A 455 3.78 19.30 28.03
C LEU A 455 2.79 19.61 29.14
N ALA A 456 1.67 18.88 29.20
CA ALA A 456 0.63 19.06 30.20
C ALA A 456 -0.13 17.77 30.49
N LYS A 457 -0.73 17.68 31.69
CA LYS A 457 -1.71 16.64 31.99
C LYS A 457 -3.07 17.00 31.41
N LEU A 458 -3.79 15.99 30.90
CA LEU A 458 -5.19 16.13 30.53
C LEU A 458 -6.11 15.68 31.66
N PRO A 459 -7.26 16.35 31.84
CA PRO A 459 -8.31 15.85 32.72
C PRO A 459 -8.89 14.53 32.14
N THR A 460 -9.13 13.57 33.01
CA THR A 460 -9.69 12.29 32.66
C THR A 460 -10.85 11.96 33.60
N THR A 461 -11.76 11.12 33.12
CA THR A 461 -12.86 10.56 33.94
C THR A 461 -12.89 9.05 33.74
N ILE A 462 -13.50 8.35 34.70
CA ILE A 462 -13.79 6.93 34.56
C ILE A 462 -15.29 6.80 34.32
N VAL A 463 -15.65 6.24 33.17
CA VAL A 463 -17.05 6.01 32.78
C VAL A 463 -17.18 4.53 32.44
N ASP A 464 -18.12 3.85 33.06
CA ASP A 464 -18.36 2.41 32.88
C ASP A 464 -17.09 1.54 33.02
N GLY A 465 -16.20 1.92 33.94
CA GLY A 465 -14.93 1.24 34.17
C GLY A 465 -13.83 1.52 33.15
N ALA A 466 -14.06 2.40 32.17
CA ALA A 466 -13.08 2.81 31.15
C ALA A 466 -12.49 4.20 31.43
N LEU A 467 -11.18 4.35 31.24
CA LEU A 467 -10.53 5.66 31.25
C LEU A 467 -11.05 6.47 30.06
N THR A 468 -11.69 7.59 30.33
CA THR A 468 -12.24 8.47 29.29
C THR A 468 -11.48 9.80 29.26
N VAL A 469 -11.07 10.21 28.05
CA VAL A 469 -10.37 11.46 27.79
C VAL A 469 -10.93 12.14 26.55
N ASP A 470 -11.09 13.46 26.63
CA ASP A 470 -11.43 14.29 25.48
C ASP A 470 -10.14 14.83 24.85
N LEU A 471 -9.94 14.53 23.57
CA LEU A 471 -8.80 14.98 22.79
C LEU A 471 -9.21 16.20 21.95
N ALA A 472 -8.32 17.19 21.91
CA ALA A 472 -8.47 18.35 21.02
C ALA A 472 -7.13 18.64 20.35
N VAL A 473 -7.16 18.89 19.03
CA VAL A 473 -5.96 19.30 18.29
C VAL A 473 -5.51 20.69 18.75
N LYS A 474 -6.46 21.61 19.00
CA LYS A 474 -6.14 22.94 19.54
C LYS A 474 -5.84 22.82 21.03
N GLY A 475 -4.62 23.20 21.42
CA GLY A 475 -4.17 23.22 22.82
C GLY A 475 -3.34 24.44 23.14
N ASP A 476 -3.03 24.65 24.41
CA ASP A 476 -2.27 25.80 24.92
C ASP A 476 -0.81 25.80 24.44
N PHE A 477 -0.30 24.64 24.06
CA PHE A 477 1.08 24.45 23.56
C PHE A 477 1.14 24.31 22.03
N GLY A 478 0.12 24.78 21.30
CA GLY A 478 -0.03 24.63 19.86
C GLY A 478 -0.84 23.40 19.48
N ALA A 479 -0.60 22.86 18.28
CA ALA A 479 -1.35 21.70 17.79
C ALA A 479 -0.90 20.40 18.48
N GLN A 480 -1.86 19.66 19.02
CA GLN A 480 -1.64 18.41 19.73
C GLN A 480 -1.97 17.21 18.82
N LEU A 481 -0.97 16.39 18.55
CA LEU A 481 -1.11 15.19 17.72
C LEU A 481 -0.89 13.88 18.50
N LEU A 482 -0.11 13.95 19.57
CA LEU A 482 0.34 12.80 20.33
C LEU A 482 0.10 12.97 21.84
N TYR A 483 -0.19 11.86 22.50
CA TYR A 483 -0.41 11.79 23.93
C TYR A 483 0.27 10.54 24.49
N GLU A 484 0.76 10.61 25.69
CA GLU A 484 1.25 9.48 26.47
C GLU A 484 0.29 9.16 27.58
N ILE A 485 0.02 7.88 27.81
CA ILE A 485 -0.73 7.41 28.96
C ILE A 485 0.22 6.57 29.81
N THR A 486 0.29 6.90 31.12
CA THR A 486 1.03 6.10 32.12
C THR A 486 0.07 5.55 33.14
N VAL A 487 0.29 4.29 33.57
CA VAL A 487 -0.49 3.60 34.63
C VAL A 487 0.51 3.23 35.70
N GLU A 488 0.42 3.88 36.88
CA GLU A 488 1.37 3.75 38.02
C GLU A 488 0.93 2.68 39.03
#